data_0ce6fc76547d59a93e4ff3c3c5f3bffa
#
_entry.id   0ce6fc76547d59a93e4ff3c3c5f3bffa
#
_cell.length_a   1.000
_cell.length_b   1.000
_cell.length_c   1.000
_cell.angle_alpha   90.00
_cell.angle_beta   90.00
_cell.angle_gamma   90.00
#
_symmetry.space_group_name_H-M   'P 1'
#
loop_
_entity.id
_entity.type
_entity.pdbx_description
1 polymer ?
#
loop_
_entity_poly.entity_id
_entity_poly.type
_entity_poly.pdbx_seq_one_letter_code
_entity_poly.pdbx_strand_id
1 'polypeptide(L)'
;MAIEIEALEPDLAEAYIDFFDHRAFSDGSPYYPCYCNAYNMSTVEIEQMREAAKRFGGGAEGWQKSLRESAAQMVKEGRIHGYLAFDKGIAIGWCNANDRMNYYRVGEFDLDHVPEDRAPSGCRHEKQIKSIVCFEISPEYRGKGIATMLLDRVCADALAEGYAYAEAYPSDQVQSSLAFTGPVRLYEKAGFTEFSRIGSTIVMRKKLR
;
A
#
# COMPACT_ATOMS: atom_id res chain seq x y z
N MET A 1 20.66 -0.47 -15.37
CA MET A 1 20.10 -1.00 -14.10
C MET A 1 18.80 -1.68 -14.49
N ALA A 2 18.75 -2.99 -14.41
CA ALA A 2 17.51 -3.74 -14.69
C ALA A 2 16.78 -3.88 -13.34
N ILE A 3 15.68 -3.17 -13.18
CA ILE A 3 14.79 -3.30 -12.02
C ILE A 3 13.75 -4.35 -12.36
N GLU A 4 13.58 -5.33 -11.49
CA GLU A 4 12.58 -6.37 -11.60
C GLU A 4 11.40 -6.05 -10.68
N ILE A 5 10.16 -6.24 -11.17
CA ILE A 5 8.95 -6.03 -10.38
C ILE A 5 8.24 -7.36 -10.23
N GLU A 6 8.09 -7.81 -9.00
CA GLU A 6 7.45 -9.08 -8.67
C GLU A 6 6.20 -8.85 -7.82
N ALA A 7 5.14 -9.60 -8.12
CA ALA A 7 3.98 -9.66 -7.25
C ALA A 7 4.37 -10.32 -5.93
N LEU A 8 3.84 -9.80 -4.81
CA LEU A 8 4.11 -10.38 -3.49
C LEU A 8 3.39 -11.71 -3.35
N GLU A 9 4.18 -12.77 -3.25
CA GLU A 9 3.74 -14.13 -2.93
C GLU A 9 4.30 -14.54 -1.57
N PRO A 10 3.75 -15.60 -0.94
CA PRO A 10 4.18 -16.04 0.40
C PRO A 10 5.67 -16.36 0.54
N ASP A 11 6.32 -16.80 -0.52
CA ASP A 11 7.77 -17.10 -0.56
C ASP A 11 8.65 -15.84 -0.52
N LEU A 12 8.08 -14.68 -0.87
CA LEU A 12 8.76 -13.37 -0.76
C LEU A 12 8.62 -12.72 0.63
N ALA A 13 8.02 -13.42 1.61
CA ALA A 13 7.81 -12.86 2.95
C ALA A 13 9.10 -12.37 3.61
N GLU A 14 10.22 -13.10 3.43
CA GLU A 14 11.51 -12.68 3.99
C GLU A 14 12.04 -11.42 3.31
N ALA A 15 11.95 -11.32 1.98
CA ALA A 15 12.36 -10.14 1.23
C ALA A 15 11.53 -8.90 1.59
N TYR A 16 10.21 -9.10 1.78
CA TYR A 16 9.30 -8.05 2.23
C TYR A 16 9.69 -7.53 3.61
N ILE A 17 9.87 -8.41 4.59
CA ILE A 17 10.22 -8.02 5.95
C ILE A 17 11.60 -7.37 6.00
N ASP A 18 12.59 -7.92 5.30
CA ASP A 18 13.94 -7.38 5.23
C ASP A 18 13.97 -5.97 4.58
N PHE A 19 13.10 -5.71 3.58
CA PHE A 19 12.94 -4.37 3.02
C PHE A 19 12.48 -3.36 4.07
N PHE A 20 11.44 -3.68 4.85
CA PHE A 20 10.90 -2.79 5.86
C PHE A 20 11.81 -2.64 7.08
N ASP A 21 12.52 -3.71 7.47
CA ASP A 21 13.46 -3.67 8.59
C ASP A 21 14.67 -2.77 8.32
N HIS A 22 15.16 -2.72 7.06
CA HIS A 22 16.50 -2.19 6.81
C HIS A 22 16.59 -1.09 5.74
N ARG A 23 15.61 -0.97 4.85
CA ARG A 23 15.74 -0.09 3.67
C ARG A 23 14.62 0.93 3.50
N ALA A 24 13.39 0.59 3.82
CA ALA A 24 12.23 1.45 3.60
C ALA A 24 12.39 2.82 4.28
N PHE A 25 12.92 2.83 5.49
CA PHE A 25 13.01 4.01 6.36
C PHE A 25 14.45 4.32 6.81
N SER A 26 15.44 4.00 5.99
CA SER A 26 16.86 4.19 6.31
C SER A 26 17.26 5.67 6.44
N ASP A 27 16.38 6.60 6.04
CA ASP A 27 16.53 8.05 6.21
C ASP A 27 15.95 8.59 7.53
N GLY A 28 15.48 7.73 8.42
CA GLY A 28 14.87 8.14 9.68
C GLY A 28 13.45 8.73 9.51
N SER A 29 12.73 8.30 8.50
CA SER A 29 11.36 8.73 8.25
C SER A 29 10.48 8.62 9.51
N PRO A 30 9.59 9.61 9.78
CA PRO A 30 8.68 9.60 10.92
C PRO A 30 7.62 8.48 10.85
N TYR A 31 7.49 7.81 9.69
CA TYR A 31 6.57 6.68 9.51
C TYR A 31 7.13 5.35 10.02
N TYR A 32 8.40 5.33 10.40
CA TYR A 32 8.97 4.15 11.06
C TYR A 32 8.43 3.99 12.50
N PRO A 33 8.06 2.78 12.94
CA PRO A 33 8.00 1.53 12.18
C PRO A 33 6.66 1.37 11.44
N CYS A 34 6.72 1.06 10.15
CA CYS A 34 5.56 0.68 9.34
C CYS A 34 5.89 -0.57 8.54
N TYR A 35 4.92 -1.49 8.43
CA TYR A 35 5.01 -2.69 7.59
C TYR A 35 3.82 -2.78 6.63
N CYS A 36 3.17 -1.66 6.35
CA CYS A 36 2.08 -1.48 5.37
C CYS A 36 0.90 -2.48 5.50
N ASN A 37 0.70 -3.05 6.70
CA ASN A 37 -0.31 -4.06 6.97
C ASN A 37 -1.64 -3.50 7.50
N ALA A 38 -1.65 -2.26 8.01
CA ALA A 38 -2.83 -1.66 8.67
C ALA A 38 -4.05 -1.54 7.74
N TYR A 39 -3.85 -1.36 6.43
CA TYR A 39 -4.95 -1.30 5.45
C TYR A 39 -5.75 -2.59 5.35
N ASN A 40 -5.09 -3.73 5.61
CA ASN A 40 -5.65 -5.07 5.51
C ASN A 40 -6.16 -5.60 6.86
N MET A 41 -6.19 -4.78 7.91
CA MET A 41 -6.60 -5.17 9.26
C MET A 41 -7.88 -4.47 9.67
N SER A 42 -8.80 -5.26 10.24
CA SER A 42 -9.99 -4.73 10.92
C SER A 42 -9.59 -3.98 12.19
N THR A 43 -10.50 -3.17 12.72
CA THR A 43 -10.32 -2.49 14.01
C THR A 43 -10.06 -3.49 15.15
N VAL A 44 -10.73 -4.64 15.12
CA VAL A 44 -10.53 -5.72 16.12
C VAL A 44 -9.11 -6.28 16.05
N GLU A 45 -8.59 -6.56 14.85
CA GLU A 45 -7.23 -7.07 14.67
C GLU A 45 -6.17 -6.05 15.10
N ILE A 46 -6.39 -4.76 14.84
CA ILE A 46 -5.49 -3.70 15.33
C ILE A 46 -5.48 -3.67 16.87
N GLU A 47 -6.62 -3.82 17.53
CA GLU A 47 -6.67 -3.87 18.98
C GLU A 47 -5.99 -5.11 19.54
N GLN A 48 -6.19 -6.27 18.91
CA GLN A 48 -5.46 -7.50 19.26
C GLN A 48 -3.94 -7.32 19.11
N MET A 49 -3.51 -6.63 18.07
CA MET A 49 -2.09 -6.31 17.86
C MET A 49 -1.56 -5.36 18.93
N ARG A 50 -2.35 -4.37 19.40
CA ARG A 50 -1.99 -3.51 20.54
C ARG A 50 -1.82 -4.31 21.83
N GLU A 51 -2.71 -5.26 22.09
CA GLU A 51 -2.57 -6.16 23.24
C GLU A 51 -1.34 -7.07 23.09
N ALA A 52 -1.05 -7.58 21.88
CA ALA A 52 0.14 -8.36 21.63
C ALA A 52 1.44 -7.55 21.88
N ALA A 53 1.46 -6.26 21.54
CA ALA A 53 2.59 -5.39 21.80
C ALA A 53 2.99 -5.32 23.28
N LYS A 54 2.01 -5.44 24.21
CA LYS A 54 2.26 -5.50 25.65
C LYS A 54 3.09 -6.71 26.06
N ARG A 55 2.94 -7.85 25.35
CA ARG A 55 3.72 -9.08 25.57
C ARG A 55 5.20 -8.91 25.21
N PHE A 56 5.50 -7.97 24.31
CA PHE A 56 6.87 -7.60 23.93
C PHE A 56 7.46 -6.46 24.77
N GLY A 57 6.89 -6.19 25.96
CA GLY A 57 7.35 -5.13 26.84
C GLY A 57 6.65 -3.79 26.65
N GLY A 58 5.71 -3.68 25.72
CA GLY A 58 4.96 -2.46 25.43
C GLY A 58 5.81 -1.36 24.77
N GLY A 59 5.28 -0.13 24.76
CA GLY A 59 5.97 1.02 24.18
C GLY A 59 6.24 0.88 22.67
N ALA A 60 7.15 1.69 22.15
CA ALA A 60 7.48 1.72 20.72
C ALA A 60 8.10 0.40 20.23
N GLU A 61 8.98 -0.20 21.01
CA GLU A 61 9.65 -1.46 20.65
C GLU A 61 8.67 -2.63 20.59
N GLY A 62 7.79 -2.77 21.60
CA GLY A 62 6.78 -3.80 21.61
C GLY A 62 5.79 -3.65 20.44
N TRP A 63 5.42 -2.40 20.13
CA TRP A 63 4.59 -2.09 18.99
C TRP A 63 5.25 -2.49 17.67
N GLN A 64 6.52 -2.14 17.47
CA GLN A 64 7.29 -2.51 16.28
C GLN A 64 7.35 -4.02 16.08
N LYS A 65 7.67 -4.78 17.14
CA LYS A 65 7.71 -6.25 17.09
C LYS A 65 6.35 -6.83 16.71
N SER A 66 5.28 -6.31 17.29
CA SER A 66 3.92 -6.75 16.98
C SER A 66 3.52 -6.47 15.53
N LEU A 67 3.83 -5.28 15.01
CA LEU A 67 3.63 -4.93 13.61
C LEU A 67 4.38 -5.87 12.66
N ARG A 68 5.66 -6.11 12.97
CA ARG A 68 6.53 -6.96 12.17
C ARG A 68 6.03 -8.39 12.10
N GLU A 69 5.70 -8.99 13.24
CA GLU A 69 5.19 -10.36 13.29
C GLU A 69 3.84 -10.49 12.58
N SER A 70 2.95 -9.53 12.79
CA SER A 70 1.65 -9.48 12.12
C SER A 70 1.83 -9.39 10.60
N ALA A 71 2.70 -8.51 10.11
CA ALA A 71 2.96 -8.36 8.68
C ALA A 71 3.54 -9.64 8.08
N ALA A 72 4.54 -10.25 8.73
CA ALA A 72 5.14 -11.50 8.27
C ALA A 72 4.11 -12.62 8.16
N GLN A 73 3.21 -12.73 9.13
CA GLN A 73 2.14 -13.71 9.12
C GLN A 73 1.14 -13.42 7.99
N MET A 74 0.71 -12.18 7.84
CA MET A 74 -0.25 -11.77 6.81
C MET A 74 0.28 -12.00 5.38
N VAL A 75 1.60 -11.80 5.14
CA VAL A 75 2.21 -12.14 3.84
C VAL A 75 2.17 -13.64 3.61
N LYS A 76 2.56 -14.47 4.59
CA LYS A 76 2.52 -15.94 4.49
C LYS A 76 1.11 -16.48 4.26
N GLU A 77 0.11 -15.81 4.77
CA GLU A 77 -1.31 -16.14 4.59
C GLU A 77 -1.91 -15.58 3.29
N GLY A 78 -1.12 -14.83 2.50
CA GLY A 78 -1.60 -14.20 1.27
C GLY A 78 -2.66 -13.11 1.53
N ARG A 79 -2.59 -12.41 2.65
CA ARG A 79 -3.53 -11.32 3.01
C ARG A 79 -3.02 -9.94 2.59
N ILE A 80 -1.71 -9.76 2.50
CA ILE A 80 -1.10 -8.54 1.95
C ILE A 80 -0.79 -8.81 0.48
N HIS A 81 -1.27 -7.94 -0.38
CA HIS A 81 -1.02 -7.99 -1.81
C HIS A 81 -0.35 -6.72 -2.29
N GLY A 82 0.47 -6.86 -3.31
CA GLY A 82 1.19 -5.75 -3.89
C GLY A 82 2.39 -6.22 -4.69
N TYR A 83 3.38 -5.34 -4.83
CA TYR A 83 4.55 -5.60 -5.67
C TYR A 83 5.81 -5.12 -5.00
N LEU A 84 6.84 -5.93 -5.05
CA LEU A 84 8.21 -5.55 -4.68
C LEU A 84 9.01 -5.18 -5.95
N ALA A 85 9.80 -4.13 -5.84
CA ALA A 85 10.81 -3.78 -6.82
C ALA A 85 12.17 -4.26 -6.34
N PHE A 86 12.91 -4.95 -7.21
CA PHE A 86 14.22 -5.50 -6.90
C PHE A 86 15.31 -4.87 -7.77
N ASP A 87 16.46 -4.59 -7.17
CA ASP A 87 17.74 -4.35 -7.87
C ASP A 87 18.73 -5.43 -7.45
N LYS A 88 19.17 -6.26 -8.40
CA LYS A 88 20.11 -7.38 -8.15
C LYS A 88 19.67 -8.33 -7.02
N GLY A 89 18.38 -8.64 -6.99
CA GLY A 89 17.79 -9.54 -6.00
C GLY A 89 17.55 -8.91 -4.61
N ILE A 90 17.80 -7.61 -4.43
CA ILE A 90 17.55 -6.89 -3.20
C ILE A 90 16.26 -6.05 -3.36
N ALA A 91 15.28 -6.22 -2.47
CA ALA A 91 14.07 -5.42 -2.49
C ALA A 91 14.38 -3.96 -2.14
N ILE A 92 13.97 -3.04 -3.01
CA ILE A 92 14.27 -1.61 -2.94
C ILE A 92 13.02 -0.71 -2.98
N GLY A 93 11.86 -1.31 -3.20
CA GLY A 93 10.59 -0.61 -3.26
C GLY A 93 9.41 -1.53 -3.10
N TRP A 94 8.32 -0.96 -2.63
CA TRP A 94 7.05 -1.62 -2.36
C TRP A 94 5.89 -0.80 -2.89
N CYS A 95 4.87 -1.47 -3.39
CA CYS A 95 3.55 -0.91 -3.70
C CYS A 95 2.47 -1.81 -3.13
N ASN A 96 1.63 -1.29 -2.23
CA ASN A 96 0.48 -2.02 -1.72
C ASN A 96 -0.71 -1.80 -2.68
N ALA A 97 -1.14 -2.87 -3.35
CA ALA A 97 -2.23 -2.83 -4.31
C ALA A 97 -3.04 -4.12 -4.28
N ASN A 98 -4.35 -4.00 -4.06
CA ASN A 98 -5.26 -5.13 -3.94
C ASN A 98 -6.65 -4.78 -4.48
N ASP A 99 -7.52 -5.79 -4.58
CA ASP A 99 -8.95 -5.54 -4.72
C ASP A 99 -9.41 -4.61 -3.59
N ARG A 100 -10.17 -3.59 -3.94
CA ARG A 100 -10.66 -2.61 -2.97
C ARG A 100 -11.44 -3.23 -1.83
N MET A 101 -12.15 -4.32 -2.09
CA MET A 101 -12.94 -5.02 -1.09
C MET A 101 -12.11 -5.73 -0.02
N ASN A 102 -10.81 -5.90 -0.25
CA ASN A 102 -9.87 -6.51 0.70
C ASN A 102 -9.22 -5.50 1.65
N TYR A 103 -9.59 -4.21 1.55
CA TYR A 103 -9.13 -3.19 2.47
C TYR A 103 -10.22 -2.78 3.44
N TYR A 104 -9.89 -2.70 4.71
CA TYR A 104 -10.76 -2.15 5.76
C TYR A 104 -10.75 -0.62 5.74
N ARG A 105 -9.69 -0.02 5.16
CA ARG A 105 -9.54 1.42 5.03
C ARG A 105 -8.75 1.78 3.78
N VAL A 106 -9.03 2.93 3.19
CA VAL A 106 -8.28 3.49 2.05
C VAL A 106 -8.09 4.99 2.26
N GLY A 107 -6.85 5.46 2.11
CA GLY A 107 -6.51 6.84 2.48
C GLY A 107 -6.80 7.10 3.96
N GLU A 108 -7.53 8.18 4.25
CA GLU A 108 -7.99 8.52 5.61
C GLU A 108 -9.34 7.89 5.97
N PHE A 109 -9.89 7.04 5.09
CA PHE A 109 -11.23 6.46 5.28
C PHE A 109 -11.15 5.09 5.92
N ASP A 110 -11.90 4.95 7.01
CA ASP A 110 -12.34 3.69 7.55
C ASP A 110 -13.56 3.22 6.73
N LEU A 111 -13.39 2.16 5.96
CA LEU A 111 -14.47 1.65 5.10
C LEU A 111 -15.61 1.04 5.92
N ASP A 112 -15.36 0.63 7.17
CA ASP A 112 -16.38 0.12 8.07
C ASP A 112 -17.36 1.22 8.52
N HIS A 113 -16.97 2.50 8.37
CA HIS A 113 -17.76 3.67 8.81
C HIS A 113 -18.17 4.59 7.65
N VAL A 114 -17.82 4.28 6.41
CA VAL A 114 -18.30 5.06 5.27
C VAL A 114 -19.75 4.71 5.02
N PRO A 115 -20.69 5.66 5.18
CA PRO A 115 -22.10 5.46 4.83
C PRO A 115 -22.20 4.90 3.40
N GLU A 116 -23.15 3.97 3.17
CA GLU A 116 -23.32 3.30 1.86
C GLU A 116 -23.55 4.28 0.69
N ASP A 117 -24.07 5.48 0.98
CA ASP A 117 -24.28 6.58 0.02
C ASP A 117 -22.97 7.33 -0.33
N ARG A 118 -21.93 7.20 0.47
CA ARG A 118 -20.61 7.80 0.26
C ARG A 118 -19.51 6.78 -0.02
N ALA A 119 -19.75 5.49 0.22
CA ALA A 119 -18.90 4.47 -0.33
C ALA A 119 -18.84 4.73 -1.83
N PRO A 120 -17.63 4.80 -2.45
CA PRO A 120 -17.53 4.99 -3.90
C PRO A 120 -18.42 3.95 -4.55
N SER A 121 -19.56 4.46 -5.00
CA SER A 121 -20.73 3.69 -5.31
C SER A 121 -20.48 2.74 -6.45
N GLY A 122 -20.97 1.59 -6.28
CA GLY A 122 -21.32 0.69 -7.33
C GLY A 122 -20.46 -0.54 -7.40
N CYS A 123 -21.10 -1.62 -7.17
CA CYS A 123 -20.76 -2.98 -7.56
C CYS A 123 -20.14 -3.85 -6.48
N ARG A 124 -21.01 -4.44 -5.70
CA ARG A 124 -20.71 -5.54 -4.76
C ARG A 124 -20.44 -6.89 -5.44
N HIS A 125 -20.33 -6.96 -6.78
CA HIS A 125 -20.40 -8.26 -7.46
C HIS A 125 -19.39 -8.57 -8.55
N GLU A 126 -18.41 -7.68 -8.82
CA GLU A 126 -17.35 -7.96 -9.79
C GLU A 126 -16.03 -7.32 -9.35
N LYS A 127 -14.90 -7.87 -9.76
CA LYS A 127 -13.56 -7.25 -9.65
C LYS A 127 -13.55 -5.90 -10.37
N GLN A 128 -14.01 -4.86 -9.68
CA GLN A 128 -14.23 -3.55 -10.31
C GLN A 128 -13.01 -2.63 -10.15
N ILE A 129 -12.42 -2.62 -8.96
CA ILE A 129 -11.42 -1.63 -8.60
C ILE A 129 -10.21 -2.29 -7.96
N LYS A 130 -9.05 -2.14 -8.60
CA LYS A 130 -7.74 -2.40 -7.99
C LYS A 130 -7.29 -1.12 -7.30
N SER A 131 -7.26 -1.11 -5.98
CA SER A 131 -6.86 0.03 -5.16
C SER A 131 -5.36 0.01 -4.87
N ILE A 132 -4.73 1.18 -4.95
CA ILE A 132 -3.31 1.43 -4.67
C ILE A 132 -3.27 2.35 -3.47
N VAL A 133 -2.80 1.83 -2.33
CA VAL A 133 -2.92 2.54 -1.04
C VAL A 133 -1.59 3.04 -0.49
N CYS A 134 -0.47 2.48 -0.94
CA CYS A 134 0.84 2.85 -0.41
C CYS A 134 1.95 2.58 -1.42
N PHE A 135 2.95 3.48 -1.46
CA PHE A 135 4.28 3.23 -2.01
C PHE A 135 5.32 3.47 -0.91
N GLU A 136 6.30 2.60 -0.84
CA GLU A 136 7.51 2.86 -0.08
C GLU A 136 8.73 2.55 -0.94
N ILE A 137 9.60 3.53 -1.10
CA ILE A 137 10.81 3.40 -1.92
C ILE A 137 12.01 3.70 -1.04
N SER A 138 12.98 2.79 -1.02
CA SER A 138 14.26 3.02 -0.35
C SER A 138 14.81 4.41 -0.71
N PRO A 139 15.23 5.23 0.27
CA PRO A 139 15.67 6.62 0.05
C PRO A 139 16.69 6.77 -1.09
N GLU A 140 17.61 5.82 -1.21
CA GLU A 140 18.65 5.82 -2.25
C GLU A 140 18.11 5.63 -3.67
N TYR A 141 16.87 5.12 -3.80
CA TYR A 141 16.21 4.84 -5.08
C TYR A 141 15.08 5.82 -5.39
N ARG A 142 14.78 6.76 -4.50
CA ARG A 142 13.79 7.81 -4.77
C ARG A 142 14.22 8.70 -5.94
N GLY A 143 13.24 9.18 -6.69
CA GLY A 143 13.50 10.01 -7.87
C GLY A 143 14.01 9.27 -9.11
N LYS A 144 14.20 7.95 -9.05
CA LYS A 144 14.70 7.12 -10.16
C LYS A 144 13.59 6.39 -10.94
N GLY A 145 12.33 6.78 -10.74
CA GLY A 145 11.20 6.22 -11.50
C GLY A 145 10.62 4.91 -10.95
N ILE A 146 11.10 4.40 -9.81
CA ILE A 146 10.66 3.10 -9.25
C ILE A 146 9.14 3.09 -8.98
N ALA A 147 8.58 4.15 -8.40
CA ALA A 147 7.14 4.24 -8.15
C ALA A 147 6.32 4.20 -9.46
N THR A 148 6.85 4.79 -10.55
CA THR A 148 6.21 4.71 -11.87
C THR A 148 6.21 3.27 -12.40
N MET A 149 7.34 2.58 -12.30
CA MET A 149 7.45 1.18 -12.74
C MET A 149 6.49 0.26 -11.95
N LEU A 150 6.41 0.46 -10.63
CA LEU A 150 5.45 -0.26 -9.78
C LEU A 150 4.01 0.03 -10.21
N LEU A 151 3.65 1.30 -10.42
CA LEU A 151 2.30 1.71 -10.84
C LEU A 151 1.93 1.12 -12.21
N ASP A 152 2.87 1.15 -13.16
CA ASP A 152 2.66 0.58 -14.51
C ASP A 152 2.41 -0.92 -14.43
N ARG A 153 3.16 -1.63 -13.59
CA ARG A 153 2.95 -3.06 -13.35
C ARG A 153 1.59 -3.34 -12.71
N VAL A 154 1.20 -2.60 -11.68
CA VAL A 154 -0.14 -2.73 -11.07
C VAL A 154 -1.24 -2.56 -12.11
N CYS A 155 -1.14 -1.52 -12.96
CA CYS A 155 -2.15 -1.26 -13.99
C CYS A 155 -2.21 -2.36 -15.05
N ALA A 156 -1.05 -2.89 -15.47
CA ALA A 156 -0.98 -3.96 -16.46
C ALA A 156 -1.60 -5.26 -15.94
N ASP A 157 -1.23 -5.66 -14.71
CA ASP A 157 -1.77 -6.88 -14.09
C ASP A 157 -3.26 -6.72 -13.77
N ALA A 158 -3.69 -5.55 -13.26
CA ALA A 158 -5.10 -5.28 -13.01
C ALA A 158 -5.96 -5.38 -14.30
N LEU A 159 -5.45 -4.89 -15.43
CA LEU A 159 -6.11 -5.06 -16.72
C LEU A 159 -6.20 -6.55 -17.09
N ALA A 160 -5.10 -7.29 -16.97
CA ALA A 160 -5.05 -8.72 -17.29
C ALA A 160 -5.98 -9.55 -16.37
N GLU A 161 -6.09 -9.16 -15.09
CA GLU A 161 -6.99 -9.77 -14.10
C GLU A 161 -8.47 -9.40 -14.33
N GLY A 162 -8.77 -8.47 -15.24
CA GLY A 162 -10.13 -8.06 -15.61
C GLY A 162 -10.75 -6.96 -14.77
N TYR A 163 -9.96 -6.19 -14.02
CA TYR A 163 -10.45 -5.01 -13.31
C TYR A 163 -10.91 -3.93 -14.30
N ALA A 164 -12.00 -3.23 -13.94
CA ALA A 164 -12.50 -2.12 -14.74
C ALA A 164 -11.69 -0.84 -14.51
N TYR A 165 -11.23 -0.65 -13.29
CA TYR A 165 -10.53 0.56 -12.84
C TYR A 165 -9.33 0.23 -11.95
N ALA A 166 -8.30 1.08 -12.04
CA ALA A 166 -7.31 1.29 -10.98
C ALA A 166 -7.66 2.58 -10.23
N GLU A 167 -7.51 2.57 -8.88
CA GLU A 167 -7.85 3.70 -8.03
C GLU A 167 -6.74 3.97 -7.02
N ALA A 168 -6.47 5.24 -6.74
CA ALA A 168 -5.44 5.69 -5.81
C ALA A 168 -5.91 6.88 -4.99
N TYR A 169 -5.24 7.16 -3.85
CA TYR A 169 -5.71 8.09 -2.83
C TYR A 169 -4.63 9.10 -2.41
N PRO A 170 -4.03 9.86 -3.34
CA PRO A 170 -3.06 10.89 -2.97
C PRO A 170 -3.71 12.04 -2.19
N SER A 171 -2.88 12.75 -1.41
CA SER A 171 -3.26 14.00 -0.75
C SER A 171 -2.54 15.19 -1.40
N ASP A 172 -3.24 16.31 -1.55
CA ASP A 172 -2.65 17.57 -2.03
C ASP A 172 -1.97 18.37 -0.91
N GLN A 173 -2.17 17.99 0.35
CA GLN A 173 -1.64 18.69 1.52
C GLN A 173 -0.33 18.12 2.07
N VAL A 174 0.06 16.93 1.62
CA VAL A 174 1.27 16.27 2.11
C VAL A 174 2.46 16.63 1.23
N GLN A 175 3.56 17.08 1.84
CA GLN A 175 4.82 17.26 1.12
C GLN A 175 5.20 15.96 0.41
N SER A 176 5.66 16.05 -0.83
CA SER A 176 5.90 14.88 -1.69
C SER A 176 6.84 13.83 -1.11
N SER A 177 7.73 14.22 -0.20
CA SER A 177 8.65 13.31 0.51
C SER A 177 7.97 12.47 1.61
N LEU A 178 6.77 12.89 2.06
CA LEU A 178 5.99 12.21 3.09
C LEU A 178 4.72 11.55 2.52
N ALA A 179 4.52 11.65 1.20
CA ALA A 179 3.32 11.13 0.54
C ALA A 179 3.48 9.65 0.19
N PHE A 180 3.38 8.77 1.18
CA PHE A 180 3.39 7.31 0.94
C PHE A 180 2.25 6.83 0.03
N THR A 181 1.17 7.62 -0.13
CA THR A 181 0.12 7.35 -1.13
C THR A 181 0.51 7.78 -2.55
N GLY A 182 1.73 8.31 -2.73
CA GLY A 182 2.22 8.85 -3.99
C GLY A 182 1.72 10.28 -4.26
N PRO A 183 2.50 11.09 -5.01
CA PRO A 183 2.08 12.44 -5.39
C PRO A 183 1.06 12.40 -6.54
N VAL A 184 0.10 13.34 -6.55
CA VAL A 184 -0.94 13.48 -7.60
C VAL A 184 -0.36 13.38 -9.02
N ARG A 185 0.76 14.08 -9.27
CA ARG A 185 1.44 14.09 -10.58
C ARG A 185 1.92 12.71 -11.07
N LEU A 186 2.16 11.75 -10.15
CA LEU A 186 2.50 10.38 -10.53
C LEU A 186 1.33 9.73 -11.26
N TYR A 187 0.16 9.88 -10.71
CA TYR A 187 -1.07 9.32 -11.22
C TYR A 187 -1.55 10.02 -12.50
N GLU A 188 -1.50 11.37 -12.52
CA GLU A 188 -1.84 12.15 -13.73
C GLU A 188 -1.01 11.71 -14.94
N LYS A 189 0.31 11.54 -14.76
CA LYS A 189 1.20 11.05 -15.82
C LYS A 189 0.86 9.62 -16.28
N ALA A 190 0.32 8.80 -15.37
CA ALA A 190 -0.12 7.45 -15.68
C ALA A 190 -1.55 7.39 -16.25
N GLY A 191 -2.21 8.54 -16.46
CA GLY A 191 -3.54 8.65 -17.06
C GLY A 191 -4.69 8.48 -16.06
N PHE A 192 -4.45 8.66 -14.77
CA PHE A 192 -5.51 8.78 -13.78
C PHE A 192 -6.08 10.19 -13.80
N THR A 193 -7.36 10.31 -13.49
CA THR A 193 -8.08 11.59 -13.32
C THR A 193 -8.74 11.64 -11.95
N GLU A 194 -8.96 12.83 -11.42
CA GLU A 194 -9.72 13.02 -10.20
C GLU A 194 -11.14 12.50 -10.40
N PHE A 195 -11.57 11.58 -9.55
CA PHE A 195 -12.93 11.03 -9.54
C PHE A 195 -13.77 11.67 -8.46
N SER A 196 -13.21 11.85 -7.27
CA SER A 196 -13.86 12.52 -6.15
C SER A 196 -12.83 13.04 -5.16
N ARG A 197 -13.28 13.81 -4.19
CA ARG A 197 -12.42 14.37 -3.14
C ARG A 197 -13.13 14.28 -1.80
N ILE A 198 -12.41 13.84 -0.77
CA ILE A 198 -12.92 13.73 0.58
C ILE A 198 -11.86 14.30 1.53
N GLY A 199 -12.14 15.47 2.12
CA GLY A 199 -11.14 16.20 2.89
C GLY A 199 -9.92 16.54 2.03
N SER A 200 -8.73 16.20 2.49
CA SER A 200 -7.46 16.38 1.78
C SER A 200 -7.13 15.23 0.82
N THR A 201 -7.86 14.13 0.89
CA THR A 201 -7.64 12.97 0.02
C THR A 201 -8.34 13.16 -1.32
N ILE A 202 -7.57 12.97 -2.39
CA ILE A 202 -8.07 12.96 -3.77
C ILE A 202 -8.23 11.50 -4.20
N VAL A 203 -9.44 11.10 -4.54
CA VAL A 203 -9.66 9.79 -5.17
C VAL A 203 -9.36 9.93 -6.65
N MET A 204 -8.27 9.33 -7.10
CA MET A 204 -7.88 9.32 -8.51
C MET A 204 -8.17 7.96 -9.13
N ARG A 205 -8.76 7.97 -10.33
CA ARG A 205 -9.18 6.74 -11.00
C ARG A 205 -8.70 6.72 -12.44
N LYS A 206 -8.27 5.53 -12.87
CA LYS A 206 -7.94 5.23 -14.28
C LYS A 206 -8.85 4.11 -14.76
N LYS A 207 -9.53 4.35 -15.88
CA LYS A 207 -10.26 3.29 -16.60
C LYS A 207 -9.25 2.37 -17.28
N LEU A 208 -9.40 1.05 -17.09
CA LEU A 208 -8.51 0.04 -17.64
C LEU A 208 -9.11 -0.63 -18.89
N ARG A 209 -10.45 -0.75 -18.97
CA ARG A 209 -11.19 -1.35 -20.09
C ARG A 209 -12.48 -0.59 -20.43
#